data_d6f8e98797dad492b405ad770ff8c606
#
_entry.id   d6f8e98797dad492b405ad770ff8c606
#
_cell.length_a   1.000
_cell.length_b   1.000
_cell.length_c   1.000
_cell.angle_alpha   90.00
_cell.angle_beta   90.00
_cell.angle_gamma   90.00
#
_symmetry.space_group_name_H-M   'P 1'
#
loop_
_entity.id
_entity.type
_entity.pdbx_description
1 polymer ?
#
loop_
_entity_poly.entity_id
_entity_poly.type
_entity_poly.pdbx_seq_one_letter_code
_entity_poly.pdbx_strand_id
1 'polypeptide(L)'
;KYKNEEQIRQEYPQIQQDFLQGEFPGDTFEALCNLLERVGGQPMIVRSSSLLEDNFGTSFAGKYESLFCPNQGTPEQNLLDLTRAIQRIYASIFNPDALTYRRSKGLQDYDERMAILIQVVEGERFGRYFLPQGAGVAFSRNQFRWSPQIRREDGFMRLVWGLGTRAVDRVGNDYPRLVALSHPLLHPQATPKLVRRYSQQYVDVIDLEENAFKSVPVCDVLSPRYTPLRYIAQMYRDDYLAPLRSTLLDGSTTELVISYDELLRRTPLARRMRELLNILEEHYHSPVDTEFTLQVEEPFSPNPEVNICLLQCRPQSHLKEGKARLPASINPADVVFSTGRVVPEGHVSGIRYVVFVSPEAYYALPMQIERARLGRMIGLLNAKLEKEAFICVGPGRWGTSNTELGVPLGYGDIYHAKALVEVSGKELGLAPEPSFGTHFFQDLLESNIYPLAVYLDDEGVAFNREFFYGTPNRLREFLPEAVGLEGCLRVIQVGSFRAGSHLELIMDEEKSAAVALLVEDE
;
A
#
# COMPACT_ATOMS: atom_id res chain seq x y z
N LYS A 1 -6.00 3.06 -26.73
CA LYS A 1 -7.16 2.65 -25.89
C LYS A 1 -7.54 1.16 -26.12
N TYR A 2 -7.44 0.62 -27.34
CA TYR A 2 -7.89 -0.74 -27.71
C TYR A 2 -6.74 -1.74 -27.94
N LYS A 3 -5.49 -1.34 -27.69
CA LYS A 3 -4.31 -2.20 -27.78
C LYS A 3 -4.27 -3.20 -26.63
N ASN A 4 -3.59 -4.31 -26.83
CA ASN A 4 -3.36 -5.23 -25.73
C ASN A 4 -2.37 -4.63 -24.71
N GLU A 5 -2.29 -5.19 -23.53
CA GLU A 5 -1.49 -4.65 -22.43
C GLU A 5 0.00 -4.59 -22.76
N GLU A 6 0.51 -5.62 -23.45
CA GLU A 6 1.92 -5.66 -23.84
C GLU A 6 2.29 -4.55 -24.81
N GLN A 7 1.42 -4.27 -25.79
CA GLN A 7 1.60 -3.14 -26.72
C GLN A 7 1.57 -1.79 -25.97
N ILE A 8 0.66 -1.63 -25.00
CA ILE A 8 0.58 -0.43 -24.19
C ILE A 8 1.89 -0.22 -23.41
N ARG A 9 2.41 -1.27 -22.76
CA ARG A 9 3.67 -1.21 -22.02
C ARG A 9 4.88 -0.90 -22.90
N GLN A 10 4.91 -1.42 -24.12
CA GLN A 10 5.99 -1.15 -25.10
C GLN A 10 5.96 0.28 -25.64
N GLU A 11 4.79 0.87 -25.82
CA GLU A 11 4.64 2.20 -26.40
C GLU A 11 4.69 3.34 -25.37
N TYR A 12 4.42 3.07 -24.11
CA TYR A 12 4.37 4.10 -23.07
C TYR A 12 5.66 4.94 -22.95
N PRO A 13 6.88 4.39 -23.03
CA PRO A 13 8.10 5.20 -23.02
C PRO A 13 8.16 6.21 -24.17
N GLN A 14 7.66 5.86 -25.35
CA GLN A 14 7.61 6.81 -26.49
C GLN A 14 6.59 7.91 -26.22
N ILE A 15 5.42 7.58 -25.68
CA ILE A 15 4.40 8.57 -25.30
C ILE A 15 4.98 9.55 -24.28
N GLN A 16 5.71 9.08 -23.28
CA GLN A 16 6.38 9.96 -22.32
C GLN A 16 7.36 10.94 -23.01
N GLN A 17 8.15 10.45 -23.97
CA GLN A 17 9.06 11.31 -24.73
C GLN A 17 8.32 12.35 -25.59
N ASP A 18 7.23 11.97 -26.21
CA ASP A 18 6.42 12.88 -27.02
C ASP A 18 5.84 14.02 -26.16
N PHE A 19 5.36 13.70 -24.93
CA PHE A 19 4.90 14.73 -23.98
C PHE A 19 6.04 15.65 -23.52
N LEU A 20 7.23 15.10 -23.26
CA LEU A 20 8.40 15.89 -22.83
C LEU A 20 8.94 16.82 -23.92
N GLN A 21 8.58 16.60 -25.18
CA GLN A 21 8.90 17.47 -26.31
C GLN A 21 7.81 18.52 -26.60
N GLY A 22 6.66 18.40 -25.91
CA GLY A 22 5.54 19.33 -26.07
C GLY A 22 5.89 20.74 -25.58
N GLU A 23 5.32 21.75 -26.23
CA GLU A 23 5.48 23.16 -25.84
C GLU A 23 4.24 23.64 -25.08
N PHE A 24 4.47 24.46 -24.06
CA PHE A 24 3.38 25.13 -23.34
C PHE A 24 2.91 26.38 -24.11
N PRO A 25 1.61 26.68 -24.07
CA PRO A 25 1.11 28.00 -24.54
C PRO A 25 1.82 29.12 -23.77
N GLY A 26 2.07 30.25 -24.48
CA GLY A 26 2.85 31.36 -23.93
C GLY A 26 2.27 31.95 -22.63
N ASP A 27 0.94 32.05 -22.54
CA ASP A 27 0.22 32.52 -21.35
C ASP A 27 0.38 31.56 -20.16
N THR A 28 0.34 30.25 -20.39
CA THR A 28 0.60 29.22 -19.37
C THR A 28 2.04 29.31 -18.91
N PHE A 29 2.99 29.46 -19.82
CA PHE A 29 4.41 29.58 -19.49
C PHE A 29 4.67 30.81 -18.58
N GLU A 30 4.10 31.97 -18.95
CA GLU A 30 4.18 33.19 -18.14
C GLU A 30 3.55 33.00 -16.73
N ALA A 31 2.41 32.31 -16.66
CA ALA A 31 1.77 32.00 -15.39
C ALA A 31 2.66 31.11 -14.48
N LEU A 32 3.39 30.14 -15.04
CA LEU A 32 4.33 29.30 -14.31
C LEU A 32 5.55 30.10 -13.81
N CYS A 33 6.07 31.03 -14.61
CA CYS A 33 7.13 31.95 -14.16
C CYS A 33 6.66 32.78 -12.95
N ASN A 34 5.48 33.40 -13.05
CA ASN A 34 4.89 34.18 -11.97
C ASN A 34 4.61 33.33 -10.70
N LEU A 35 4.25 32.06 -10.87
CA LEU A 35 4.08 31.11 -9.75
C LEU A 35 5.40 30.89 -9.03
N LEU A 36 6.48 30.59 -9.75
CA LEU A 36 7.80 30.34 -9.18
C LEU A 36 8.33 31.58 -8.44
N GLU A 37 8.13 32.78 -8.98
CA GLU A 37 8.49 34.02 -8.29
C GLU A 37 7.76 34.19 -6.95
N ARG A 38 6.46 33.87 -6.90
CA ARG A 38 5.65 33.94 -5.66
C ARG A 38 6.02 32.89 -4.64
N VAL A 39 6.30 31.68 -5.09
CA VAL A 39 6.68 30.55 -4.20
C VAL A 39 8.10 30.74 -3.66
N GLY A 40 8.96 31.46 -4.40
CA GLY A 40 10.37 31.63 -4.03
C GLY A 40 11.10 30.28 -4.05
N GLY A 41 12.00 30.08 -3.09
CA GLY A 41 12.80 28.84 -2.97
C GLY A 41 12.10 27.69 -2.23
N GLN A 42 10.77 27.74 -2.04
CA GLN A 42 10.08 26.65 -1.34
C GLN A 42 9.91 25.43 -2.25
N PRO A 43 10.18 24.22 -1.75
CA PRO A 43 9.89 22.99 -2.47
C PRO A 43 8.41 22.83 -2.80
N MET A 44 8.12 22.22 -3.93
CA MET A 44 6.76 21.97 -4.39
C MET A 44 6.57 20.49 -4.72
N ILE A 45 5.32 20.06 -4.69
CA ILE A 45 4.86 18.82 -5.30
C ILE A 45 3.88 19.14 -6.42
N VAL A 46 4.04 18.49 -7.55
CA VAL A 46 3.15 18.56 -8.72
C VAL A 46 2.38 17.25 -8.76
N ARG A 47 1.06 17.34 -8.75
CA ARG A 47 0.16 16.17 -8.65
C ARG A 47 -0.87 16.20 -9.77
N SER A 48 -1.31 15.02 -10.18
CA SER A 48 -2.54 14.87 -10.95
C SER A 48 -3.75 15.34 -10.12
N SER A 49 -4.74 15.89 -10.81
CA SER A 49 -6.05 16.19 -10.24
C SER A 49 -7.09 15.86 -11.29
N SER A 50 -7.65 14.67 -11.20
CA SER A 50 -8.61 14.16 -12.17
C SER A 50 -9.91 13.78 -11.52
N LEU A 51 -11.02 13.89 -12.25
CA LEU A 51 -12.33 13.48 -11.77
C LEU A 51 -12.39 11.98 -11.44
N LEU A 52 -11.50 11.16 -12.05
CA LEU A 52 -11.46 9.74 -11.79
C LEU A 52 -10.74 9.40 -10.48
N GLU A 53 -9.84 10.26 -10.00
CA GLU A 53 -9.10 10.02 -8.74
C GLU A 53 -9.97 10.17 -7.49
N ASP A 54 -10.95 11.09 -7.53
CA ASP A 54 -11.72 11.48 -6.36
C ASP A 54 -13.22 11.16 -6.50
N ASN A 55 -13.62 10.34 -7.48
CA ASN A 55 -15.01 10.05 -7.72
C ASN A 55 -15.50 8.84 -6.93
N PHE A 56 -16.76 8.89 -6.45
CA PHE A 56 -17.39 7.76 -5.75
C PHE A 56 -17.42 6.50 -6.62
N GLY A 57 -16.84 5.42 -6.14
CA GLY A 57 -16.86 4.11 -6.77
C GLY A 57 -15.78 3.84 -7.83
N THR A 58 -14.92 4.84 -8.12
CA THR A 58 -13.71 4.66 -8.91
C THR A 58 -12.60 5.48 -8.27
N SER A 59 -11.60 4.84 -7.70
CA SER A 59 -10.42 5.53 -7.20
C SER A 59 -9.22 5.19 -8.08
N PHE A 60 -8.60 6.22 -8.61
CA PHE A 60 -7.36 6.14 -9.38
C PHE A 60 -6.14 6.40 -8.51
N ALA A 61 -6.25 6.20 -7.19
CA ALA A 61 -5.15 6.39 -6.27
C ALA A 61 -3.89 5.65 -6.73
N GLY A 62 -2.77 6.38 -6.84
CA GLY A 62 -1.50 5.82 -7.27
C GLY A 62 -1.41 5.37 -8.73
N LYS A 63 -2.40 5.69 -9.59
CA LYS A 63 -2.36 5.35 -11.01
C LYS A 63 -1.66 6.43 -11.85
N TYR A 64 -1.70 7.66 -11.39
CA TYR A 64 -1.03 8.79 -12.01
C TYR A 64 0.21 9.20 -11.21
N GLU A 65 1.13 9.92 -11.85
CA GLU A 65 2.37 10.34 -11.22
C GLU A 65 2.17 11.57 -10.33
N SER A 66 2.94 11.64 -9.25
CA SER A 66 3.17 12.84 -8.45
C SER A 66 4.68 13.08 -8.35
N LEU A 67 5.13 14.31 -8.53
CA LEU A 67 6.54 14.62 -8.64
C LEU A 67 6.94 15.79 -7.75
N PHE A 68 7.98 15.60 -6.96
CA PHE A 68 8.57 16.68 -6.17
C PHE A 68 9.48 17.55 -7.04
N CYS A 69 9.33 18.86 -6.91
CA CYS A 69 10.19 19.88 -7.46
C CYS A 69 10.88 20.61 -6.31
N PRO A 70 12.16 20.33 -6.05
CA PRO A 70 12.89 20.94 -4.94
C PRO A 70 13.03 22.45 -5.02
N ASN A 71 13.06 23.02 -6.26
CA ASN A 71 13.02 24.45 -6.54
C ASN A 71 14.23 25.23 -5.94
N GLN A 72 15.43 24.63 -5.99
CA GLN A 72 16.67 25.22 -5.45
C GLN A 72 17.66 25.62 -6.53
N GLY A 73 17.32 25.44 -7.82
CA GLY A 73 18.16 25.80 -8.96
C GLY A 73 18.06 27.27 -9.36
N THR A 74 18.60 27.61 -10.53
CA THR A 74 18.33 28.91 -11.14
C THR A 74 16.86 29.01 -11.56
N PRO A 75 16.31 30.23 -11.76
CA PRO A 75 14.93 30.39 -12.22
C PRO A 75 14.61 29.56 -13.49
N GLU A 76 15.55 29.51 -14.44
CA GLU A 76 15.42 28.75 -15.69
C GLU A 76 15.40 27.25 -15.42
N GLN A 77 16.26 26.77 -14.51
CA GLN A 77 16.30 25.36 -14.12
C GLN A 77 15.01 24.95 -13.40
N ASN A 78 14.55 25.77 -12.45
CA ASN A 78 13.34 25.50 -11.68
C ASN A 78 12.11 25.47 -12.60
N LEU A 79 12.04 26.38 -13.59
CA LEU A 79 10.96 26.39 -14.58
C LEU A 79 11.01 25.14 -15.48
N LEU A 80 12.20 24.73 -15.91
CA LEU A 80 12.38 23.52 -16.71
C LEU A 80 11.97 22.28 -15.91
N ASP A 81 12.33 22.18 -14.64
CA ASP A 81 11.97 21.05 -13.76
C ASP A 81 10.45 21.00 -13.53
N LEU A 82 9.82 22.17 -13.31
CA LEU A 82 8.37 22.27 -13.13
C LEU A 82 7.61 21.89 -14.41
N THR A 83 8.03 22.40 -15.56
CA THR A 83 7.37 22.08 -16.85
C THR A 83 7.52 20.61 -17.19
N ARG A 84 8.69 20.00 -16.97
CA ARG A 84 8.91 18.55 -17.13
C ARG A 84 8.04 17.72 -16.19
N ALA A 85 7.89 18.14 -14.94
CA ALA A 85 7.00 17.46 -14.01
C ALA A 85 5.55 17.45 -14.50
N ILE A 86 5.05 18.59 -14.96
CA ILE A 86 3.69 18.72 -15.53
C ILE A 86 3.53 17.81 -16.77
N GLN A 87 4.49 17.83 -17.69
CA GLN A 87 4.46 16.99 -18.89
C GLN A 87 4.44 15.49 -18.56
N ARG A 88 5.22 15.06 -17.57
CA ARG A 88 5.22 13.66 -17.12
C ARG A 88 3.88 13.27 -16.50
N ILE A 89 3.26 14.13 -15.72
CA ILE A 89 1.94 13.85 -15.14
C ILE A 89 0.89 13.74 -16.25
N TYR A 90 0.89 14.60 -17.25
CA TYR A 90 0.00 14.44 -18.41
C TYR A 90 0.25 13.13 -19.17
N ALA A 91 1.51 12.73 -19.34
CA ALA A 91 1.84 11.44 -19.95
C ALA A 91 1.32 10.25 -19.14
N SER A 92 1.23 10.38 -17.81
CA SER A 92 0.76 9.32 -16.90
C SER A 92 -0.71 8.93 -17.13
N ILE A 93 -1.50 9.74 -17.82
CA ILE A 93 -2.86 9.37 -18.29
C ILE A 93 -2.81 8.09 -19.15
N PHE A 94 -1.70 7.88 -19.85
CA PHE A 94 -1.46 6.73 -20.72
C PHE A 94 -0.63 5.63 -20.06
N ASN A 95 -0.38 5.75 -18.75
CA ASN A 95 0.28 4.69 -17.98
C ASN A 95 -0.48 3.37 -18.18
N PRO A 96 0.23 2.25 -18.41
CA PRO A 96 -0.37 0.93 -18.58
C PRO A 96 -1.36 0.56 -17.49
N ASP A 97 -1.03 0.83 -16.23
CA ASP A 97 -1.90 0.52 -15.10
C ASP A 97 -3.17 1.38 -15.09
N ALA A 98 -3.06 2.68 -15.40
CA ALA A 98 -4.20 3.58 -15.54
C ALA A 98 -5.13 3.16 -16.70
N LEU A 99 -4.56 2.76 -17.83
CA LEU A 99 -5.34 2.29 -19.00
C LEU A 99 -6.03 0.94 -18.72
N THR A 100 -5.34 0.02 -18.07
CA THR A 100 -5.89 -1.29 -17.69
C THR A 100 -7.03 -1.12 -16.68
N TYR A 101 -6.84 -0.25 -15.68
CA TYR A 101 -7.89 0.06 -14.71
C TYR A 101 -9.12 0.68 -15.38
N ARG A 102 -8.94 1.68 -16.25
CA ARG A 102 -10.08 2.26 -17.02
C ARG A 102 -10.80 1.21 -17.85
N ARG A 103 -10.07 0.25 -18.44
CA ARG A 103 -10.66 -0.86 -19.19
C ARG A 103 -11.52 -1.74 -18.27
N SER A 104 -11.01 -2.12 -17.10
CA SER A 104 -11.74 -2.97 -16.14
C SER A 104 -13.04 -2.33 -15.60
N LYS A 105 -13.10 -0.99 -15.62
CA LYS A 105 -14.28 -0.22 -15.18
C LYS A 105 -15.19 0.21 -16.35
N GLY A 106 -14.91 -0.22 -17.58
CA GLY A 106 -15.70 0.18 -18.77
C GLY A 106 -15.51 1.64 -19.16
N LEU A 107 -14.45 2.30 -18.68
CA LEU A 107 -14.15 3.72 -18.91
C LEU A 107 -13.15 3.94 -20.06
N GLN A 108 -13.07 3.03 -21.02
CA GLN A 108 -12.10 3.10 -22.13
C GLN A 108 -12.30 4.35 -23.01
N ASP A 109 -13.55 4.74 -23.21
CA ASP A 109 -13.92 5.88 -24.04
C ASP A 109 -14.13 7.17 -23.24
N TYR A 110 -13.91 7.12 -21.94
CA TYR A 110 -14.00 8.30 -21.11
C TYR A 110 -12.91 9.31 -21.51
N ASP A 111 -13.32 10.57 -21.74
CA ASP A 111 -12.42 11.68 -22.03
C ASP A 111 -11.80 12.17 -20.72
N GLU A 112 -10.65 11.61 -20.37
CA GLU A 112 -9.92 11.99 -19.17
C GLU A 112 -9.34 13.39 -19.28
N ARG A 113 -9.88 14.31 -18.52
CA ARG A 113 -9.42 15.71 -18.44
C ARG A 113 -8.64 15.90 -17.15
N MET A 114 -7.33 15.76 -17.26
CA MET A 114 -6.40 15.95 -16.17
C MET A 114 -6.17 17.43 -15.90
N ALA A 115 -6.42 17.87 -14.68
CA ALA A 115 -5.86 19.11 -14.15
C ALA A 115 -4.55 18.82 -13.41
N ILE A 116 -3.74 19.85 -13.19
CA ILE A 116 -2.49 19.77 -12.44
C ILE A 116 -2.64 20.58 -11.16
N LEU A 117 -2.39 19.92 -10.03
CA LEU A 117 -2.33 20.56 -8.72
C LEU A 117 -0.86 20.78 -8.35
N ILE A 118 -0.49 22.04 -8.11
CA ILE A 118 0.84 22.40 -7.62
C ILE A 118 0.68 22.88 -6.19
N GLN A 119 1.33 22.19 -5.25
CA GLN A 119 1.27 22.50 -3.82
C GLN A 119 2.68 22.76 -3.29
N VAL A 120 2.82 23.73 -2.38
CA VAL A 120 4.03 23.89 -1.59
C VAL A 120 4.13 22.72 -0.62
N VAL A 121 5.33 22.16 -0.48
CA VAL A 121 5.58 21.05 0.44
C VAL A 121 5.61 21.59 1.88
N GLU A 122 4.77 21.05 2.74
CA GLU A 122 4.83 21.31 4.17
C GLU A 122 6.04 20.60 4.80
N GLY A 123 6.80 21.31 5.63
CA GLY A 123 7.98 20.77 6.30
C GLY A 123 8.89 21.85 6.84
N GLU A 124 10.05 21.41 7.34
CA GLU A 124 11.09 22.27 7.89
C GLU A 124 12.47 21.87 7.35
N ARG A 125 13.39 22.82 7.35
CA ARG A 125 14.79 22.55 6.99
C ARG A 125 15.51 21.94 8.18
N PHE A 126 16.14 20.79 7.94
CA PHE A 126 17.06 20.17 8.87
C PHE A 126 18.41 19.85 8.16
N GLY A 127 19.42 20.63 8.47
CA GLY A 127 20.70 20.57 7.76
C GLY A 127 20.55 20.92 6.28
N ARG A 128 20.89 19.98 5.40
CA ARG A 128 20.72 20.09 3.94
C ARG A 128 19.35 19.58 3.46
N TYR A 129 18.59 18.93 4.33
CA TYR A 129 17.32 18.30 3.98
C TYR A 129 16.11 19.17 4.35
N PHE A 130 15.03 19.01 3.59
CA PHE A 130 13.73 19.57 3.89
C PHE A 130 12.71 18.43 3.99
N LEU A 131 11.98 18.36 5.11
CA LEU A 131 11.03 17.29 5.40
C LEU A 131 10.08 17.69 6.53
N PRO A 132 8.84 17.16 6.58
CA PRO A 132 7.97 17.27 7.74
C PRO A 132 8.43 16.38 8.89
N GLN A 133 8.03 16.72 10.10
CA GLN A 133 8.33 15.93 11.32
C GLN A 133 7.57 14.60 11.35
N GLY A 134 6.49 14.50 10.63
CA GLY A 134 5.77 13.29 10.32
C GLY A 134 4.76 13.55 9.22
N ALA A 135 4.44 12.51 8.49
CA ALA A 135 3.44 12.51 7.45
C ALA A 135 2.74 11.15 7.39
N GLY A 136 1.61 11.08 6.74
CA GLY A 136 0.94 9.81 6.62
C GLY A 136 -0.42 9.87 5.98
N VAL A 137 -1.12 8.74 6.09
CA VAL A 137 -2.52 8.60 5.69
C VAL A 137 -3.36 8.20 6.90
N ALA A 138 -4.57 8.71 6.97
CA ALA A 138 -5.50 8.37 8.03
C ALA A 138 -6.87 8.01 7.42
N PHE A 139 -7.51 7.02 8.02
CA PHE A 139 -8.76 6.43 7.56
C PHE A 139 -9.81 6.53 8.66
N SER A 140 -11.00 6.99 8.34
CA SER A 140 -12.10 7.08 9.31
C SER A 140 -12.64 5.71 9.72
N ARG A 141 -12.47 4.70 8.86
CA ARG A 141 -12.81 3.31 9.16
C ARG A 141 -11.57 2.42 9.12
N ASN A 142 -11.34 1.72 10.22
CA ASN A 142 -10.22 0.77 10.31
C ASN A 142 -10.63 -0.58 9.72
N GLN A 143 -10.16 -0.87 8.52
CA GLN A 143 -10.34 -2.17 7.89
C GLN A 143 -9.26 -3.17 8.28
N PHE A 144 -8.26 -2.74 9.07
CA PHE A 144 -7.13 -3.52 9.54
C PHE A 144 -7.10 -3.63 11.06
N ARG A 145 -7.80 -4.61 11.61
CA ARG A 145 -7.85 -4.84 13.06
C ARG A 145 -6.87 -5.93 13.48
N TRP A 146 -5.74 -5.55 14.08
CA TRP A 146 -4.73 -6.49 14.60
C TRP A 146 -4.97 -6.94 16.03
N SER A 147 -6.04 -6.46 16.66
CA SER A 147 -6.46 -6.84 18.00
C SER A 147 -7.98 -6.78 18.12
N PRO A 148 -8.61 -7.68 18.87
CA PRO A 148 -10.05 -7.64 19.18
C PRO A 148 -10.51 -6.35 19.88
N GLN A 149 -9.60 -5.63 20.55
CA GLN A 149 -9.90 -4.35 21.22
C GLN A 149 -10.16 -3.20 20.24
N ILE A 150 -9.68 -3.33 19.00
CA ILE A 150 -9.84 -2.32 17.96
C ILE A 150 -11.15 -2.60 17.22
N ARG A 151 -12.00 -1.58 17.11
CA ARG A 151 -13.23 -1.66 16.31
C ARG A 151 -13.05 -0.95 14.98
N ARG A 152 -13.89 -1.26 14.02
CA ARG A 152 -13.86 -0.67 12.68
C ARG A 152 -14.05 0.85 12.70
N GLU A 153 -14.94 1.32 13.56
CA GLU A 153 -15.29 2.74 13.72
C GLU A 153 -14.20 3.57 14.43
N ASP A 154 -13.18 2.90 14.98
CA ASP A 154 -12.13 3.59 15.73
C ASP A 154 -11.23 4.44 14.83
N GLY A 155 -11.21 4.17 13.52
CA GLY A 155 -10.29 4.79 12.59
C GLY A 155 -8.84 4.32 12.78
N PHE A 156 -8.00 4.63 11.81
CA PHE A 156 -6.59 4.28 11.94
C PHE A 156 -5.72 5.21 11.09
N MET A 157 -4.41 5.28 11.40
CA MET A 157 -3.46 6.01 10.57
C MET A 157 -2.17 5.22 10.37
N ARG A 158 -1.49 5.53 9.29
CA ARG A 158 -0.12 5.11 8.97
C ARG A 158 0.77 6.33 9.05
N LEU A 159 1.81 6.25 9.84
CA LEU A 159 2.67 7.37 10.17
C LEU A 159 4.12 7.06 9.80
N VAL A 160 4.76 7.99 9.11
CA VAL A 160 6.16 7.92 8.70
C VAL A 160 6.86 9.25 8.97
N TRP A 161 8.16 9.21 9.13
CA TRP A 161 9.01 10.39 9.14
C TRP A 161 9.42 10.72 7.70
N GLY A 162 9.39 12.03 7.34
CA GLY A 162 9.67 12.49 5.98
C GLY A 162 8.43 12.79 5.15
N LEU A 163 8.57 12.83 3.84
CA LEU A 163 7.60 13.38 2.89
C LEU A 163 6.29 12.60 2.72
N GLY A 164 6.08 11.50 3.43
CA GLY A 164 4.81 10.78 3.41
C GLY A 164 4.67 9.69 2.35
N THR A 165 5.48 9.69 1.32
CA THR A 165 5.46 8.70 0.22
C THR A 165 5.53 7.26 0.72
N ARG A 166 6.31 7.00 1.78
CA ARG A 166 6.43 5.67 2.40
C ARG A 166 5.23 5.23 3.25
N ALA A 167 4.28 6.12 3.49
CA ALA A 167 3.03 5.74 4.14
C ALA A 167 2.09 4.99 3.18
N VAL A 168 2.14 5.29 1.89
CA VAL A 168 1.27 4.73 0.84
C VAL A 168 2.01 3.77 -0.07
N ASP A 169 3.24 4.12 -0.49
CA ASP A 169 4.06 3.29 -1.35
C ASP A 169 4.86 2.26 -0.56
N ARG A 170 5.04 1.10 -1.15
CA ARG A 170 5.85 0.04 -0.56
C ARG A 170 7.20 -0.04 -1.22
N VAL A 171 8.17 0.58 -0.57
CA VAL A 171 9.56 0.57 -1.02
C VAL A 171 10.38 -0.34 -0.11
N GLY A 172 10.71 -1.53 -0.61
CA GLY A 172 11.62 -2.43 0.09
C GLY A 172 11.12 -2.97 1.44
N ASN A 173 12.04 -3.10 2.40
CA ASN A 173 11.80 -3.57 3.77
C ASN A 173 11.45 -2.40 4.72
N ASP A 174 10.65 -1.46 4.29
CA ASP A 174 10.29 -0.28 5.05
C ASP A 174 8.83 -0.31 5.51
N TYR A 175 8.57 0.12 6.74
CA TYR A 175 7.30 -0.07 7.40
C TYR A 175 6.85 1.20 8.12
N PRO A 176 5.67 1.75 7.78
CA PRO A 176 5.08 2.85 8.56
C PRO A 176 4.64 2.36 9.95
N ARG A 177 4.58 3.27 10.89
CA ARG A 177 3.92 3.02 12.17
C ARG A 177 2.41 2.95 11.97
N LEU A 178 1.79 1.80 12.25
CA LEU A 178 0.34 1.61 12.23
C LEU A 178 -0.24 2.02 13.59
N VAL A 179 -1.24 2.88 13.59
CA VAL A 179 -1.85 3.45 14.79
C VAL A 179 -3.36 3.32 14.75
N ALA A 180 -3.94 2.52 15.64
CA ALA A 180 -5.38 2.55 15.89
C ALA A 180 -5.71 3.77 16.74
N LEU A 181 -6.62 4.65 16.29
CA LEU A 181 -6.86 5.93 16.95
C LEU A 181 -7.48 5.79 18.35
N SER A 182 -8.14 4.68 18.65
CA SER A 182 -8.64 4.37 20.00
C SER A 182 -7.57 3.81 20.93
N HIS A 183 -6.56 3.11 20.38
CA HIS A 183 -5.50 2.44 21.13
C HIS A 183 -4.12 2.78 20.53
N PRO A 184 -3.70 4.06 20.57
CA PRO A 184 -2.57 4.54 19.78
C PRO A 184 -1.23 3.90 20.12
N LEU A 185 -1.06 3.39 21.34
CA LEU A 185 0.17 2.71 21.77
C LEU A 185 0.16 1.19 21.53
N LEU A 186 -0.94 0.65 21.01
CA LEU A 186 -1.03 -0.78 20.70
C LEU A 186 -0.34 -1.05 19.37
N HIS A 187 0.77 -1.77 19.43
CA HIS A 187 1.51 -2.22 18.25
C HIS A 187 0.91 -3.50 17.66
N PRO A 188 0.94 -3.69 16.33
CA PRO A 188 0.68 -5.01 15.73
C PRO A 188 1.76 -6.04 16.10
N GLN A 189 2.98 -5.59 16.36
CA GLN A 189 4.12 -6.43 16.75
C GLN A 189 4.14 -6.69 18.26
N ALA A 190 4.32 -7.96 18.64
CA ALA A 190 4.24 -8.38 20.05
C ALA A 190 5.51 -8.08 20.88
N THR A 191 6.68 -7.85 20.24
CA THR A 191 7.96 -7.70 20.95
C THR A 191 8.76 -6.50 20.43
N PRO A 192 9.60 -5.86 21.28
CA PRO A 192 10.48 -4.75 20.86
C PRO A 192 11.39 -5.10 19.68
N LYS A 193 11.88 -6.34 19.61
CA LYS A 193 12.68 -6.84 18.49
C LYS A 193 11.91 -6.82 17.17
N LEU A 194 10.64 -7.21 17.18
CA LEU A 194 9.77 -7.16 16.02
C LEU A 194 9.41 -5.71 15.66
N VAL A 195 9.14 -4.85 16.66
CA VAL A 195 8.92 -3.42 16.41
C VAL A 195 10.12 -2.79 15.72
N ARG A 196 11.35 -3.08 16.17
CA ARG A 196 12.57 -2.63 15.49
C ARG A 196 12.68 -3.15 14.05
N ARG A 197 12.40 -4.44 13.85
CA ARG A 197 12.48 -5.08 12.53
C ARG A 197 11.47 -4.48 11.54
N TYR A 198 10.27 -4.18 12.03
CA TYR A 198 9.15 -3.64 11.24
C TYR A 198 8.96 -2.14 11.49
N SER A 199 10.05 -1.39 11.63
CA SER A 199 10.06 0.06 11.69
C SER A 199 10.62 0.65 10.41
N GLN A 200 10.45 1.95 10.25
CA GLN A 200 10.97 2.71 9.13
C GLN A 200 12.51 2.72 9.14
N GLN A 201 13.14 2.34 8.03
CA GLN A 201 14.59 2.29 7.84
C GLN A 201 15.11 3.39 6.92
N TYR A 202 14.27 3.89 6.02
CA TYR A 202 14.61 4.96 5.08
C TYR A 202 13.64 6.13 5.26
N VAL A 203 14.11 7.31 4.93
CA VAL A 203 13.31 8.54 4.92
C VAL A 203 13.39 9.19 3.55
N ASP A 204 12.25 9.62 3.04
CA ASP A 204 12.16 10.38 1.81
C ASP A 204 12.21 11.87 2.14
N VAL A 205 13.14 12.58 1.50
CA VAL A 205 13.50 13.96 1.79
C VAL A 205 13.74 14.74 0.50
N ILE A 206 13.67 16.06 0.61
CA ILE A 206 14.20 16.95 -0.42
C ILE A 206 15.59 17.39 0.01
N ASP A 207 16.59 17.08 -0.81
CA ASP A 207 17.95 17.54 -0.65
C ASP A 207 18.08 18.93 -1.29
N LEU A 208 18.18 19.95 -0.43
CA LEU A 208 18.23 21.35 -0.86
C LEU A 208 19.57 21.72 -1.53
N GLU A 209 20.65 20.99 -1.25
CA GLU A 209 21.95 21.25 -1.84
C GLU A 209 22.10 20.60 -3.23
N GLU A 210 21.57 19.38 -3.39
CA GLU A 210 21.60 18.68 -4.67
C GLU A 210 20.38 18.94 -5.55
N ASN A 211 19.44 19.76 -5.09
CA ASN A 211 18.18 20.07 -5.78
C ASN A 211 17.43 18.79 -6.23
N ALA A 212 17.27 17.82 -5.31
CA ALA A 212 16.77 16.49 -5.66
C ALA A 212 15.87 15.91 -4.57
N PHE A 213 14.86 15.13 -5.00
CA PHE A 213 14.16 14.17 -4.13
C PHE A 213 15.07 12.97 -3.88
N LYS A 214 15.19 12.52 -2.62
CA LYS A 214 16.03 11.39 -2.24
C LYS A 214 15.36 10.49 -1.20
N SER A 215 15.66 9.21 -1.31
CA SER A 215 15.48 8.21 -0.26
C SER A 215 16.82 7.94 0.41
N VAL A 216 16.93 8.23 1.70
CA VAL A 216 18.18 8.06 2.46
C VAL A 216 17.95 7.23 3.72
N PRO A 217 18.94 6.48 4.22
CA PRO A 217 18.81 5.76 5.48
C PRO A 217 18.45 6.70 6.63
N VAL A 218 17.53 6.29 7.51
CA VAL A 218 17.11 7.08 8.67
C VAL A 218 18.32 7.46 9.56
N CYS A 219 19.27 6.54 9.74
CA CYS A 219 20.46 6.76 10.57
C CYS A 219 21.40 7.85 10.03
N ASP A 220 21.33 8.17 8.73
CA ASP A 220 22.18 9.19 8.10
C ASP A 220 21.61 10.60 8.27
N VAL A 221 20.31 10.71 8.50
CA VAL A 221 19.63 12.00 8.68
C VAL A 221 19.32 12.26 10.14
N LEU A 222 18.84 11.23 10.87
CA LEU A 222 18.44 11.38 12.26
C LEU A 222 19.65 11.63 13.16
N SER A 223 19.59 12.71 13.93
CA SER A 223 20.68 13.09 14.83
C SER A 223 20.16 13.66 16.13
N PRO A 224 20.99 13.73 17.21
CA PRO A 224 20.64 14.35 18.47
C PRO A 224 20.23 15.82 18.36
N ARG A 225 20.63 16.49 17.28
CA ARG A 225 20.31 17.91 17.02
C ARG A 225 18.90 18.09 16.45
N TYR A 226 18.24 17.01 16.06
CA TYR A 226 16.87 17.06 15.54
C TYR A 226 15.90 17.28 16.69
N THR A 227 15.34 18.48 16.79
CA THR A 227 14.52 18.90 17.93
C THR A 227 13.37 17.95 18.26
N PRO A 228 12.59 17.43 17.29
CA PRO A 228 11.50 16.49 17.54
C PRO A 228 11.93 15.05 17.83
N LEU A 229 13.22 14.74 17.80
CA LEU A 229 13.75 13.38 17.92
C LEU A 229 13.09 12.54 19.01
N ARG A 230 12.92 13.10 20.20
CA ARG A 230 12.33 12.40 21.37
C ARG A 230 10.87 11.97 21.18
N TYR A 231 10.15 12.59 20.25
CA TYR A 231 8.77 12.25 19.92
C TYR A 231 8.68 11.18 18.82
N ILE A 232 9.67 11.13 17.96
CA ILE A 232 9.71 10.31 16.75
C ILE A 232 10.34 8.96 17.02
N ALA A 233 11.43 8.92 17.81
CA ALA A 233 12.24 7.73 17.99
C ALA A 233 12.37 7.29 19.44
N GLN A 234 12.65 6.00 19.60
CA GLN A 234 13.05 5.37 20.86
C GLN A 234 14.41 4.68 20.68
N MET A 235 15.14 4.50 21.79
CA MET A 235 16.40 3.75 21.82
C MET A 235 16.09 2.26 22.01
N TYR A 236 16.64 1.41 21.14
CA TYR A 236 16.58 -0.03 21.28
C TYR A 236 17.87 -0.56 21.93
N ARG A 237 17.74 -1.14 23.13
CA ARG A 237 18.83 -1.80 23.85
C ARG A 237 18.32 -3.01 24.60
N ASP A 238 19.05 -4.11 24.57
CA ASP A 238 18.79 -5.31 25.36
C ASP A 238 17.33 -5.81 25.24
N ASP A 239 16.79 -5.83 24.01
CA ASP A 239 15.40 -6.17 23.70
C ASP A 239 14.33 -5.24 24.33
N TYR A 240 14.70 -4.00 24.69
CA TYR A 240 13.80 -2.96 25.16
C TYR A 240 13.80 -1.74 24.24
N LEU A 241 12.64 -1.09 24.17
CA LEU A 241 12.48 0.24 23.58
C LEU A 241 12.35 1.26 24.71
N ALA A 242 13.34 2.13 24.83
CA ALA A 242 13.39 3.15 25.88
C ALA A 242 13.16 4.54 25.29
N PRO A 243 12.33 5.40 25.94
CA PRO A 243 12.15 6.79 25.51
C PRO A 243 13.45 7.57 25.68
N LEU A 244 13.70 8.48 24.74
CA LEU A 244 14.85 9.40 24.80
C LEU A 244 14.60 10.49 25.86
N ARG A 245 15.33 10.43 26.97
CA ARG A 245 15.22 11.37 28.10
C ARG A 245 16.23 12.54 28.01
N SER A 246 17.29 12.35 27.24
CA SER A 246 18.36 13.34 27.06
C SER A 246 18.62 13.56 25.58
N THR A 247 19.01 14.77 25.22
CA THR A 247 19.55 15.10 23.89
C THR A 247 21.03 14.66 23.74
N LEU A 248 21.68 14.33 24.87
CA LEU A 248 23.02 13.73 24.86
C LEU A 248 22.85 12.22 24.67
N LEU A 249 22.97 11.78 23.42
CA LEU A 249 22.98 10.36 23.08
C LEU A 249 24.43 9.87 23.15
N ASP A 250 24.71 9.02 24.14
CA ASP A 250 25.99 8.30 24.25
C ASP A 250 26.08 7.08 23.29
N GLY A 251 25.03 6.86 22.48
CA GLY A 251 24.89 5.72 21.59
C GLY A 251 24.87 6.06 20.10
N SER A 252 25.03 5.03 19.29
CA SER A 252 24.94 5.13 17.83
C SER A 252 23.49 5.44 17.40
N THR A 253 23.31 6.28 16.39
CA THR A 253 22.01 6.52 15.74
C THR A 253 21.40 5.26 15.13
N THR A 254 22.20 4.20 14.91
CA THR A 254 21.73 2.89 14.42
C THR A 254 20.90 2.11 15.43
N GLU A 255 20.89 2.53 16.71
CA GLU A 255 20.05 1.96 17.77
C GLU A 255 18.70 2.66 17.89
N LEU A 256 18.48 3.75 17.13
CA LEU A 256 17.23 4.48 17.11
C LEU A 256 16.18 3.75 16.25
N VAL A 257 14.96 3.68 16.77
CA VAL A 257 13.80 3.05 16.11
C VAL A 257 12.70 4.10 15.99
N ILE A 258 12.22 4.34 14.78
CA ILE A 258 11.09 5.24 14.53
C ILE A 258 9.81 4.54 15.03
N SER A 259 9.30 4.98 16.16
CA SER A 259 8.13 4.36 16.81
C SER A 259 6.95 5.32 16.98
N TYR A 260 7.20 6.61 17.08
CA TYR A 260 6.22 7.66 17.41
C TYR A 260 5.48 7.46 18.74
N ASP A 261 5.90 6.52 19.58
CA ASP A 261 5.19 6.22 20.83
C ASP A 261 5.13 7.41 21.80
N GLU A 262 6.22 8.18 21.88
CA GLU A 262 6.24 9.37 22.75
C GLU A 262 5.40 10.52 22.17
N LEU A 263 5.30 10.65 20.85
CA LEU A 263 4.36 11.56 20.20
C LEU A 263 2.92 11.22 20.55
N LEU A 264 2.55 9.95 20.37
CA LEU A 264 1.20 9.45 20.63
C LEU A 264 0.81 9.50 22.12
N ARG A 265 1.80 9.37 23.02
CA ARG A 265 1.59 9.39 24.47
C ARG A 265 1.46 10.81 25.03
N ARG A 266 2.25 11.75 24.53
CA ARG A 266 2.42 13.09 25.11
C ARG A 266 1.64 14.19 24.42
N THR A 267 1.11 13.92 23.23
CA THR A 267 0.37 14.91 22.45
C THR A 267 -1.07 14.45 22.20
N PRO A 268 -1.97 15.36 21.88
CA PRO A 268 -3.36 15.00 21.56
C PRO A 268 -3.54 14.45 20.13
N LEU A 269 -2.47 14.03 19.43
CA LEU A 269 -2.52 13.65 18.00
C LEU A 269 -3.64 12.67 17.68
N ALA A 270 -3.67 11.50 18.34
CA ALA A 270 -4.66 10.47 18.03
C ALA A 270 -6.11 10.95 18.24
N ARG A 271 -6.35 11.72 19.31
CA ARG A 271 -7.68 12.30 19.59
C ARG A 271 -8.07 13.33 18.54
N ARG A 272 -7.17 14.26 18.20
CA ARG A 272 -7.43 15.30 17.19
C ARG A 272 -7.66 14.69 15.81
N MET A 273 -6.87 13.68 15.43
CA MET A 273 -7.05 13.00 14.15
C MET A 273 -8.41 12.32 14.09
N ARG A 274 -8.86 11.66 15.17
CA ARG A 274 -10.19 11.06 15.22
C ARG A 274 -11.31 12.10 15.09
N GLU A 275 -11.21 13.20 15.83
CA GLU A 275 -12.17 14.30 15.76
C GLU A 275 -12.26 14.85 14.33
N LEU A 276 -11.11 15.06 13.69
CA LEU A 276 -11.00 15.54 12.32
C LEU A 276 -11.64 14.58 11.32
N LEU A 277 -11.33 13.28 11.41
CA LEU A 277 -11.89 12.26 10.52
C LEU A 277 -13.42 12.14 10.70
N ASN A 278 -13.94 12.26 11.92
CA ASN A 278 -15.37 12.26 12.18
C ASN A 278 -16.07 13.45 11.51
N ILE A 279 -15.48 14.65 11.61
CA ILE A 279 -16.02 15.86 10.96
C ILE A 279 -16.04 15.68 9.44
N LEU A 280 -14.96 15.15 8.87
CA LEU A 280 -14.88 14.92 7.43
C LEU A 280 -15.89 13.84 6.98
N GLU A 281 -16.00 12.73 7.69
CA GLU A 281 -16.97 11.66 7.40
C GLU A 281 -18.41 12.19 7.44
N GLU A 282 -18.73 13.04 8.41
CA GLU A 282 -20.04 13.71 8.54
C GLU A 282 -20.36 14.57 7.31
N HIS A 283 -19.39 15.35 6.83
CA HIS A 283 -19.55 16.23 5.68
C HIS A 283 -19.57 15.50 4.33
N TYR A 284 -18.76 14.45 4.18
CA TYR A 284 -18.74 13.61 2.99
C TYR A 284 -19.90 12.62 2.92
N HIS A 285 -20.62 12.40 4.02
CA HIS A 285 -21.66 11.37 4.18
C HIS A 285 -21.16 9.96 3.82
N SER A 286 -19.89 9.71 3.96
CA SER A 286 -19.22 8.43 3.68
C SER A 286 -17.90 8.34 4.44
N PRO A 287 -17.40 7.14 4.71
CA PRO A 287 -16.04 6.98 5.22
C PRO A 287 -15.03 7.71 4.34
N VAL A 288 -14.00 8.27 4.98
CA VAL A 288 -12.96 9.06 4.30
C VAL A 288 -11.57 8.51 4.56
N ASP A 289 -10.67 8.73 3.61
CA ASP A 289 -9.24 8.70 3.80
C ASP A 289 -8.62 10.09 3.60
N THR A 290 -7.51 10.34 4.27
CA THR A 290 -6.83 11.63 4.24
C THR A 290 -5.33 11.46 4.17
N GLU A 291 -4.66 12.33 3.41
CA GLU A 291 -3.22 12.54 3.49
C GLU A 291 -2.94 13.73 4.40
N PHE A 292 -1.93 13.62 5.24
CA PHE A 292 -1.60 14.69 6.19
C PHE A 292 -0.09 14.77 6.47
N THR A 293 0.33 15.96 6.93
CA THR A 293 1.60 16.15 7.62
C THR A 293 1.36 16.61 9.05
N LEU A 294 2.36 16.49 9.89
CA LEU A 294 2.31 16.96 11.27
C LEU A 294 3.59 17.67 11.69
N GLN A 295 3.42 18.59 12.61
CA GLN A 295 4.49 19.33 13.28
C GLN A 295 4.19 19.42 14.77
N VAL A 296 5.18 19.14 15.62
CA VAL A 296 5.10 19.32 17.07
C VAL A 296 5.44 20.77 17.38
N GLU A 297 4.50 21.48 17.97
CA GLU A 297 4.71 22.84 18.44
C GLU A 297 5.27 22.82 19.86
N GLU A 298 6.17 23.75 20.13
CA GLU A 298 6.80 23.90 21.44
C GLU A 298 7.29 22.56 22.02
N PRO A 299 8.17 21.82 21.31
CA PRO A 299 8.56 20.45 21.67
C PRO A 299 9.19 20.33 23.07
N PHE A 300 9.57 21.41 23.70
CA PHE A 300 10.10 21.46 25.08
C PHE A 300 9.04 21.81 26.13
N SER A 301 7.81 22.15 25.71
CA SER A 301 6.69 22.38 26.60
C SER A 301 6.34 21.12 27.41
N PRO A 302 5.84 21.25 28.66
CA PRO A 302 5.24 20.14 29.38
C PRO A 302 4.05 19.50 28.67
N ASN A 303 3.29 20.30 27.92
CA ASN A 303 2.12 19.88 27.13
C ASN A 303 2.31 20.33 25.68
N PRO A 304 3.08 19.59 24.89
CA PRO A 304 3.32 19.95 23.49
C PRO A 304 2.05 19.80 22.67
N GLU A 305 1.85 20.72 21.75
CA GLU A 305 0.75 20.69 20.80
C GLU A 305 1.22 20.08 19.46
N VAL A 306 0.26 19.65 18.64
CA VAL A 306 0.54 19.13 17.30
C VAL A 306 -0.34 19.86 16.31
N ASN A 307 0.29 20.45 15.31
CA ASN A 307 -0.37 20.91 14.10
C ASN A 307 -0.51 19.75 13.12
N ILE A 308 -1.71 19.60 12.57
CA ILE A 308 -2.01 18.64 11.50
C ILE A 308 -2.40 19.47 10.28
N CYS A 309 -1.64 19.32 9.19
CA CYS A 309 -1.98 19.90 7.91
C CYS A 309 -2.59 18.82 7.02
N LEU A 310 -3.85 19.01 6.61
CA LEU A 310 -4.50 18.12 5.65
C LEU A 310 -4.04 18.46 4.24
N LEU A 311 -3.56 17.47 3.51
CA LEU A 311 -3.08 17.61 2.14
C LEU A 311 -4.12 17.18 1.11
N GLN A 312 -4.88 16.12 1.42
CA GLN A 312 -5.94 15.58 0.59
C GLN A 312 -6.98 14.87 1.45
N CYS A 313 -8.24 14.88 1.04
CA CYS A 313 -9.32 14.07 1.61
C CYS A 313 -10.19 13.54 0.47
N ARG A 314 -10.56 12.27 0.56
CA ARG A 314 -11.41 11.60 -0.42
C ARG A 314 -12.27 10.54 0.25
N PRO A 315 -13.35 10.07 -0.42
CA PRO A 315 -14.11 8.92 0.06
C PRO A 315 -13.22 7.68 0.19
N GLN A 316 -13.32 6.98 1.31
CA GLN A 316 -12.56 5.75 1.54
C GLN A 316 -13.15 4.62 0.72
N SER A 317 -12.30 3.90 0.00
CA SER A 317 -12.68 2.67 -0.69
C SER A 317 -13.04 1.56 0.30
N HIS A 318 -14.10 0.84 0.02
CA HIS A 318 -14.58 -0.26 0.85
C HIS A 318 -15.18 -1.39 0.01
N LEU A 319 -15.10 -2.60 0.54
CA LEU A 319 -15.78 -3.76 -0.03
C LEU A 319 -17.30 -3.59 0.08
N LYS A 320 -18.02 -4.14 -0.88
CA LYS A 320 -19.49 -4.18 -0.80
C LYS A 320 -19.91 -4.96 0.44
N GLU A 321 -20.72 -4.34 1.27
CA GLU A 321 -21.21 -4.97 2.50
C GLU A 321 -22.16 -6.13 2.16
N GLY A 322 -21.78 -7.35 2.54
CA GLY A 322 -22.63 -8.52 2.54
C GLY A 322 -22.49 -9.20 3.90
N LYS A 323 -23.56 -9.34 4.67
CA LYS A 323 -23.49 -10.07 5.94
C LYS A 323 -23.21 -11.53 5.66
N ALA A 324 -22.01 -11.99 5.97
CA ALA A 324 -21.63 -13.39 5.91
C ALA A 324 -21.51 -13.96 7.33
N ARG A 325 -21.99 -15.16 7.52
CA ARG A 325 -21.88 -15.87 8.80
C ARG A 325 -21.33 -17.25 8.58
N LEU A 326 -20.34 -17.59 9.37
CA LEU A 326 -19.82 -18.95 9.38
C LEU A 326 -20.91 -19.94 9.81
N PRO A 327 -21.01 -21.09 9.15
CA PRO A 327 -21.90 -22.18 9.56
C PRO A 327 -21.69 -22.55 11.02
N ALA A 328 -22.75 -22.98 11.69
CA ALA A 328 -22.70 -23.39 13.09
C ALA A 328 -21.80 -24.65 13.31
N SER A 329 -21.68 -25.47 12.27
CA SER A 329 -20.81 -26.65 12.27
C SER A 329 -20.07 -26.72 10.94
N ILE A 330 -18.77 -26.86 11.00
CA ILE A 330 -17.87 -26.99 9.85
C ILE A 330 -17.18 -28.34 9.98
N ASN A 331 -17.29 -29.18 8.93
CA ASN A 331 -16.54 -30.42 8.87
C ASN A 331 -15.07 -30.10 8.55
N PRO A 332 -14.10 -30.45 9.41
CA PRO A 332 -12.69 -30.17 9.17
C PRO A 332 -12.13 -30.74 7.83
N ALA A 333 -12.72 -31.82 7.32
CA ALA A 333 -12.32 -32.42 6.06
C ALA A 333 -12.68 -31.55 4.82
N ASP A 334 -13.58 -30.60 4.98
CA ASP A 334 -14.00 -29.71 3.90
C ASP A 334 -13.22 -28.37 3.93
N VAL A 335 -12.42 -28.13 4.97
CA VAL A 335 -11.65 -26.89 5.10
C VAL A 335 -10.41 -26.94 4.22
N VAL A 336 -10.28 -25.98 3.31
CA VAL A 336 -9.09 -25.80 2.47
C VAL A 336 -8.09 -24.86 3.15
N PHE A 337 -8.54 -23.75 3.67
CA PHE A 337 -7.75 -22.90 4.57
C PHE A 337 -8.66 -22.10 5.52
N SER A 338 -8.08 -21.63 6.61
CA SER A 338 -8.74 -20.72 7.53
C SER A 338 -7.79 -19.66 8.04
N THR A 339 -8.32 -18.53 8.49
CA THR A 339 -7.57 -17.47 9.16
C THR A 339 -8.43 -16.73 10.17
N GLY A 340 -7.82 -16.28 11.27
CA GLY A 340 -8.46 -15.44 12.29
C GLY A 340 -7.90 -14.02 12.33
N ARG A 341 -7.05 -13.65 11.38
CA ARG A 341 -6.43 -12.32 11.37
C ARG A 341 -7.00 -11.46 10.27
N VAL A 342 -7.43 -10.25 10.68
CA VAL A 342 -7.81 -9.17 9.76
C VAL A 342 -8.81 -9.65 8.70
N VAL A 343 -9.90 -10.20 9.17
CA VAL A 343 -10.95 -10.74 8.31
C VAL A 343 -11.93 -9.63 7.94
N PRO A 344 -12.11 -9.32 6.64
CA PRO A 344 -13.19 -8.46 6.18
C PRO A 344 -14.54 -9.19 6.29
N GLU A 345 -15.65 -8.46 6.24
CA GLU A 345 -16.96 -9.06 6.09
C GLU A 345 -17.21 -9.38 4.60
N GLY A 346 -17.60 -10.62 4.29
CA GLY A 346 -17.93 -10.97 2.91
C GLY A 346 -18.07 -12.46 2.62
N HIS A 347 -18.55 -12.75 1.42
CA HIS A 347 -18.75 -14.10 0.93
C HIS A 347 -18.40 -14.18 -0.56
N VAL A 348 -17.57 -15.12 -0.95
CA VAL A 348 -17.26 -15.44 -2.35
C VAL A 348 -17.70 -16.86 -2.62
N SER A 349 -18.71 -17.02 -3.46
CA SER A 349 -19.29 -18.30 -3.81
C SER A 349 -18.81 -18.82 -5.16
N GLY A 350 -18.91 -20.14 -5.37
CA GLY A 350 -18.72 -20.78 -6.66
C GLY A 350 -17.29 -20.73 -7.20
N ILE A 351 -16.27 -20.66 -6.34
CA ILE A 351 -14.87 -20.59 -6.77
C ILE A 351 -14.48 -21.92 -7.42
N ARG A 352 -14.12 -21.85 -8.72
CA ARG A 352 -13.76 -23.01 -9.52
C ARG A 352 -12.26 -23.22 -9.65
N TYR A 353 -11.47 -22.14 -9.55
CA TYR A 353 -10.02 -22.20 -9.72
C TYR A 353 -9.29 -21.48 -8.61
N VAL A 354 -8.10 -22.01 -8.29
CA VAL A 354 -7.13 -21.36 -7.40
C VAL A 354 -5.82 -21.20 -8.14
N VAL A 355 -5.37 -19.97 -8.33
CA VAL A 355 -4.03 -19.65 -8.82
C VAL A 355 -3.11 -19.65 -7.60
N PHE A 356 -2.31 -20.70 -7.46
CA PHE A 356 -1.46 -20.91 -6.30
C PHE A 356 0.01 -20.75 -6.64
N VAL A 357 0.68 -19.88 -5.90
CA VAL A 357 2.14 -19.74 -5.92
C VAL A 357 2.68 -20.46 -4.68
N SER A 358 3.43 -21.56 -4.89
CA SER A 358 4.07 -22.29 -3.80
C SER A 358 5.09 -21.40 -3.09
N PRO A 359 4.93 -21.11 -1.79
CA PRO A 359 5.88 -20.30 -1.05
C PRO A 359 7.31 -20.82 -1.09
N GLU A 360 7.50 -22.11 -0.86
CA GLU A 360 8.81 -22.75 -0.83
C GLU A 360 9.51 -22.66 -2.20
N ALA A 361 8.77 -22.94 -3.27
CA ALA A 361 9.31 -22.88 -4.62
C ALA A 361 9.57 -21.45 -5.08
N TYR A 362 8.74 -20.47 -4.64
CA TYR A 362 8.95 -19.06 -4.94
C TYR A 362 10.26 -18.53 -4.36
N TYR A 363 10.50 -18.78 -3.07
CA TYR A 363 11.74 -18.33 -2.41
C TYR A 363 12.98 -19.09 -2.87
N ALA A 364 12.81 -20.28 -3.45
CA ALA A 364 13.88 -21.06 -4.08
C ALA A 364 14.22 -20.60 -5.50
N LEU A 365 13.43 -19.71 -6.14
CA LEU A 365 13.74 -19.16 -7.46
C LEU A 365 15.05 -18.35 -7.40
N PRO A 366 16.06 -18.70 -8.24
CA PRO A 366 17.44 -18.23 -8.07
C PRO A 366 17.63 -16.76 -8.47
N MET A 367 16.78 -16.21 -9.32
CA MET A 367 16.97 -14.87 -9.87
C MET A 367 15.71 -14.01 -9.78
N GLN A 368 15.92 -12.72 -9.53
CA GLN A 368 14.85 -11.72 -9.51
C GLN A 368 14.05 -11.66 -10.83
N ILE A 369 14.71 -11.91 -11.95
CA ILE A 369 14.08 -11.94 -13.28
C ILE A 369 13.02 -13.05 -13.41
N GLU A 370 13.23 -14.20 -12.75
CA GLU A 370 12.26 -15.29 -12.76
C GLU A 370 11.04 -14.97 -11.92
N ARG A 371 11.24 -14.29 -10.79
CA ARG A 371 10.12 -13.78 -9.95
C ARG A 371 9.30 -12.72 -10.69
N ALA A 372 9.95 -11.83 -11.45
CA ALA A 372 9.26 -10.88 -12.31
C ALA A 372 8.50 -11.55 -13.48
N ARG A 373 9.07 -12.64 -14.04
CA ARG A 373 8.38 -13.46 -15.04
C ARG A 373 7.13 -14.12 -14.46
N LEU A 374 7.20 -14.60 -13.21
CA LEU A 374 6.05 -15.19 -12.51
C LEU A 374 4.88 -14.20 -12.42
N GLY A 375 5.13 -12.95 -12.03
CA GLY A 375 4.09 -11.91 -11.99
C GLY A 375 3.39 -11.74 -13.34
N ARG A 376 4.16 -11.67 -14.43
CA ARG A 376 3.60 -11.61 -15.81
C ARG A 376 2.76 -12.83 -16.17
N MET A 377 3.17 -14.04 -15.76
CA MET A 377 2.38 -15.26 -16.01
C MET A 377 1.06 -15.24 -15.25
N ILE A 378 1.04 -14.68 -14.04
CA ILE A 378 -0.21 -14.49 -13.27
C ILE A 378 -1.14 -13.51 -14.00
N GLY A 379 -0.61 -12.42 -14.55
CA GLY A 379 -1.40 -11.48 -15.37
C GLY A 379 -2.04 -12.14 -16.60
N LEU A 380 -1.30 -13.03 -17.28
CA LEU A 380 -1.85 -13.81 -18.39
C LEU A 380 -2.93 -14.79 -17.92
N LEU A 381 -2.75 -15.44 -16.76
CA LEU A 381 -3.78 -16.31 -16.17
C LEU A 381 -5.04 -15.52 -15.80
N ASN A 382 -4.88 -14.33 -15.21
CA ASN A 382 -6.00 -13.44 -14.90
C ASN A 382 -6.87 -13.16 -16.13
N ALA A 383 -6.24 -12.89 -17.29
CA ALA A 383 -6.96 -12.69 -18.54
C ALA A 383 -7.63 -13.98 -19.07
N LYS A 384 -6.96 -15.14 -18.92
CA LYS A 384 -7.52 -16.44 -19.35
C LYS A 384 -8.68 -16.91 -18.48
N LEU A 385 -8.68 -16.55 -17.21
CA LEU A 385 -9.70 -16.94 -16.23
C LEU A 385 -10.79 -15.86 -16.04
N GLU A 386 -10.88 -14.85 -16.90
CA GLU A 386 -11.83 -13.73 -16.77
C GLU A 386 -13.29 -14.14 -16.57
N LYS A 387 -13.70 -15.30 -17.13
CA LYS A 387 -15.08 -15.84 -17.04
C LYS A 387 -15.27 -16.81 -15.89
N GLU A 388 -14.20 -17.12 -15.16
CA GLU A 388 -14.20 -18.09 -14.09
C GLU A 388 -14.14 -17.39 -12.73
N ALA A 389 -14.79 -17.97 -11.73
CA ALA A 389 -14.58 -17.53 -10.35
C ALA A 389 -13.29 -18.16 -9.84
N PHE A 390 -12.28 -17.33 -9.55
CA PHE A 390 -11.00 -17.78 -9.02
C PHE A 390 -10.45 -16.88 -7.94
N ILE A 391 -9.54 -17.42 -7.14
CA ILE A 391 -8.78 -16.70 -6.13
C ILE A 391 -7.28 -16.89 -6.37
N CYS A 392 -6.48 -15.92 -5.89
CA CYS A 392 -5.03 -16.02 -5.87
C CYS A 392 -4.55 -16.35 -4.46
N VAL A 393 -3.64 -17.29 -4.31
CA VAL A 393 -3.06 -17.70 -3.02
C VAL A 393 -1.54 -17.82 -3.19
N GLY A 394 -0.76 -17.22 -2.28
CA GLY A 394 0.70 -17.38 -2.40
C GLY A 394 1.49 -16.57 -1.37
N PRO A 395 2.84 -16.61 -1.47
CA PRO A 395 3.73 -16.17 -0.41
C PRO A 395 3.78 -14.67 -0.22
N GLY A 396 3.87 -14.28 1.01
CA GLY A 396 4.30 -12.97 1.42
C GLY A 396 3.36 -11.86 0.98
N ARG A 397 3.97 -10.75 0.63
CA ARG A 397 3.35 -9.48 0.31
C ARG A 397 3.25 -9.30 -1.20
N TRP A 398 2.06 -9.44 -1.76
CA TRP A 398 1.82 -9.21 -3.18
C TRP A 398 1.79 -7.70 -3.51
N GLY A 399 2.01 -7.36 -4.76
CA GLY A 399 2.04 -5.94 -5.18
C GLY A 399 3.27 -5.17 -4.68
N THR A 400 4.33 -5.87 -4.31
CA THR A 400 5.59 -5.28 -3.86
C THR A 400 6.59 -5.17 -5.01
N SER A 401 7.39 -4.10 -5.02
CA SER A 401 8.55 -4.00 -5.91
C SER A 401 9.74 -4.87 -5.44
N ASN A 402 9.75 -5.26 -4.16
CA ASN A 402 10.78 -6.13 -3.61
C ASN A 402 10.34 -7.60 -3.68
N THR A 403 10.93 -8.33 -4.62
CA THR A 403 10.64 -9.74 -4.88
C THR A 403 11.03 -10.69 -3.74
N GLU A 404 11.77 -10.24 -2.74
CA GLU A 404 12.07 -11.03 -1.54
C GLU A 404 10.92 -11.02 -0.53
N LEU A 405 10.02 -10.05 -0.63
CA LEU A 405 8.86 -9.93 0.27
C LEU A 405 7.62 -10.67 -0.25
N GLY A 406 7.51 -10.86 -1.55
CA GLY A 406 6.36 -11.51 -2.16
C GLY A 406 6.30 -11.31 -3.67
N VAL A 407 5.18 -11.67 -4.26
CA VAL A 407 5.02 -11.71 -5.72
C VAL A 407 4.94 -10.29 -6.31
N PRO A 408 5.86 -9.92 -7.22
CA PRO A 408 5.89 -8.59 -7.82
C PRO A 408 4.85 -8.51 -8.96
N LEU A 409 3.72 -7.90 -8.68
CA LEU A 409 2.68 -7.66 -9.66
C LEU A 409 1.91 -6.38 -9.34
N GLY A 410 1.16 -5.88 -10.30
CA GLY A 410 0.25 -4.76 -10.12
C GLY A 410 -1.22 -5.22 -10.03
N TYR A 411 -2.10 -4.29 -9.76
CA TYR A 411 -3.55 -4.51 -9.81
C TYR A 411 -3.99 -5.11 -11.15
N GLY A 412 -3.43 -4.60 -12.27
CA GLY A 412 -3.72 -5.08 -13.62
C GLY A 412 -3.48 -6.58 -13.84
N ASP A 413 -2.67 -7.20 -12.98
CA ASP A 413 -2.33 -8.63 -13.10
C ASP A 413 -3.33 -9.55 -12.39
N ILE A 414 -4.27 -9.03 -11.57
CA ILE A 414 -5.21 -9.86 -10.78
C ILE A 414 -6.64 -9.30 -10.68
N TYR A 415 -7.00 -8.31 -11.46
CA TYR A 415 -8.30 -7.59 -11.30
C TYR A 415 -9.57 -8.44 -11.53
N HIS A 416 -9.46 -9.66 -12.08
CA HIS A 416 -10.58 -10.62 -12.18
C HIS A 416 -10.67 -11.57 -10.98
N ALA A 417 -9.60 -11.68 -10.18
CA ALA A 417 -9.62 -12.50 -8.97
C ALA A 417 -10.70 -12.04 -8.00
N LYS A 418 -11.29 -12.97 -7.24
CA LYS A 418 -12.30 -12.66 -6.21
C LYS A 418 -11.68 -12.44 -4.84
N ALA A 419 -10.54 -13.04 -4.58
CA ALA A 419 -9.76 -12.82 -3.37
C ALA A 419 -8.27 -12.99 -3.64
N LEU A 420 -7.46 -12.30 -2.83
CA LEU A 420 -6.02 -12.48 -2.74
C LEU A 420 -5.68 -12.94 -1.31
N VAL A 421 -5.06 -14.10 -1.21
CA VAL A 421 -4.68 -14.72 0.07
C VAL A 421 -3.17 -14.74 0.20
N GLU A 422 -2.64 -13.90 1.07
CA GLU A 422 -1.21 -13.80 1.38
C GLU A 422 -0.84 -14.81 2.45
N VAL A 423 0.08 -15.73 2.14
CA VAL A 423 0.51 -16.82 3.04
C VAL A 423 1.87 -16.50 3.65
N SER A 424 1.96 -16.58 4.98
CA SER A 424 3.18 -16.33 5.75
C SER A 424 3.40 -17.41 6.80
N GLY A 425 4.66 -17.66 7.18
CA GLY A 425 5.02 -18.61 8.23
C GLY A 425 6.52 -18.61 8.50
N LYS A 426 6.95 -19.05 9.68
CA LYS A 426 8.37 -19.06 10.09
C LYS A 426 9.22 -19.95 9.20
N GLU A 427 8.67 -21.07 8.74
CA GLU A 427 9.33 -21.99 7.82
C GLU A 427 9.58 -21.37 6.45
N LEU A 428 8.83 -20.33 6.10
CA LEU A 428 8.96 -19.60 4.83
C LEU A 428 9.98 -18.44 4.92
N GLY A 429 10.65 -18.27 6.06
CA GLY A 429 11.74 -17.31 6.29
C GLY A 429 11.27 -15.96 6.79
N LEU A 430 10.73 -15.12 5.97
CA LEU A 430 10.16 -13.81 6.34
C LEU A 430 8.66 -13.97 6.53
N ALA A 431 8.13 -13.45 7.65
CA ALA A 431 6.70 -13.25 7.83
C ALA A 431 6.39 -11.77 7.53
N PRO A 432 6.25 -11.38 6.25
CA PRO A 432 5.99 -9.99 5.90
C PRO A 432 4.61 -9.59 6.40
N GLU A 433 4.47 -8.34 6.77
CA GLU A 433 3.14 -7.79 7.02
C GLU A 433 2.31 -7.87 5.73
N PRO A 434 1.01 -8.17 5.85
CA PRO A 434 0.10 -8.14 4.71
C PRO A 434 0.05 -6.77 4.02
N SER A 435 -0.48 -6.74 2.80
CA SER A 435 -0.54 -5.54 1.96
C SER A 435 -1.48 -4.42 2.42
N PHE A 436 -1.91 -4.40 3.68
CA PHE A 436 -2.89 -3.47 4.23
C PHE A 436 -2.47 -2.00 4.18
N GLY A 437 -3.41 -1.14 3.76
CA GLY A 437 -3.27 0.31 3.77
C GLY A 437 -2.31 0.88 2.71
N THR A 438 -1.99 0.15 1.65
CA THR A 438 -1.26 0.63 0.48
C THR A 438 -2.21 0.95 -0.67
N HIS A 439 -1.73 1.65 -1.70
CA HIS A 439 -2.51 1.86 -2.93
C HIS A 439 -2.94 0.51 -3.54
N PHE A 440 -2.06 -0.48 -3.58
CA PHE A 440 -2.41 -1.82 -4.04
C PHE A 440 -3.57 -2.45 -3.24
N PHE A 441 -3.57 -2.30 -1.92
CA PHE A 441 -4.66 -2.77 -1.08
C PHE A 441 -5.97 -2.00 -1.36
N GLN A 442 -5.90 -0.69 -1.56
CA GLN A 442 -7.06 0.11 -1.94
C GLN A 442 -7.62 -0.34 -3.27
N ASP A 443 -6.77 -0.61 -4.27
CA ASP A 443 -7.19 -1.15 -5.56
C ASP A 443 -7.94 -2.48 -5.44
N LEU A 444 -7.49 -3.37 -4.54
CA LEU A 444 -8.18 -4.63 -4.26
C LEU A 444 -9.60 -4.37 -3.72
N LEU A 445 -9.72 -3.50 -2.72
CA LEU A 445 -11.01 -3.15 -2.11
C LEU A 445 -11.99 -2.56 -3.12
N GLU A 446 -11.53 -1.61 -3.93
CA GLU A 446 -12.33 -0.95 -4.98
C GLU A 446 -12.82 -1.91 -6.06
N SER A 447 -12.06 -2.96 -6.28
CA SER A 447 -12.38 -3.99 -7.26
C SER A 447 -13.18 -5.15 -6.67
N ASN A 448 -13.55 -5.05 -5.39
CA ASN A 448 -14.21 -6.12 -4.64
C ASN A 448 -13.38 -7.41 -4.63
N ILE A 449 -12.06 -7.29 -4.59
CA ILE A 449 -11.14 -8.40 -4.36
C ILE A 449 -10.87 -8.46 -2.86
N TYR A 450 -11.27 -9.54 -2.22
CA TYR A 450 -11.11 -9.70 -0.77
C TYR A 450 -9.65 -10.00 -0.41
N PRO A 451 -8.95 -9.11 0.31
CA PRO A 451 -7.59 -9.40 0.79
C PRO A 451 -7.65 -10.20 2.09
N LEU A 452 -6.89 -11.29 2.15
CA LEU A 452 -6.76 -12.12 3.34
C LEU A 452 -5.29 -12.43 3.61
N ALA A 453 -4.96 -12.70 4.88
CA ALA A 453 -3.64 -13.18 5.28
C ALA A 453 -3.78 -14.47 6.11
N VAL A 454 -3.03 -15.49 5.73
CA VAL A 454 -2.96 -16.77 6.42
C VAL A 454 -1.57 -16.91 7.02
N TYR A 455 -1.50 -16.96 8.35
CA TYR A 455 -0.24 -17.21 9.07
C TYR A 455 -0.22 -18.66 9.52
N LEU A 456 0.63 -19.47 8.87
CA LEU A 456 0.69 -20.93 9.09
C LEU A 456 1.10 -21.32 10.53
N ASP A 457 1.73 -20.40 11.25
CA ASP A 457 2.18 -20.62 12.65
C ASP A 457 1.11 -20.26 13.68
N ASP A 458 -0.01 -19.69 13.27
CA ASP A 458 -1.07 -19.32 14.20
C ASP A 458 -1.85 -20.55 14.66
N GLU A 459 -2.19 -20.59 15.94
CA GLU A 459 -2.96 -21.67 16.52
C GLU A 459 -4.36 -21.76 15.90
N GLY A 460 -4.76 -22.96 15.50
CA GLY A 460 -6.08 -23.22 14.90
C GLY A 460 -6.22 -22.84 13.43
N VAL A 461 -5.17 -22.36 12.78
CA VAL A 461 -5.18 -22.12 11.33
C VAL A 461 -5.10 -23.43 10.57
N ALA A 462 -6.05 -23.63 9.64
CA ALA A 462 -6.02 -24.75 8.71
C ALA A 462 -5.41 -24.33 7.38
N PHE A 463 -4.60 -25.21 6.80
CA PHE A 463 -4.07 -25.10 5.44
C PHE A 463 -3.91 -26.50 4.84
N ASN A 464 -4.79 -26.85 3.93
CA ASN A 464 -4.84 -28.18 3.35
C ASN A 464 -3.74 -28.36 2.29
N ARG A 465 -2.59 -28.87 2.72
CA ARG A 465 -1.43 -29.10 1.82
C ARG A 465 -1.75 -30.07 0.69
N GLU A 466 -2.60 -31.09 0.91
CA GLU A 466 -3.00 -32.02 -0.14
C GLU A 466 -3.78 -31.32 -1.25
N PHE A 467 -4.66 -30.38 -0.89
CA PHE A 467 -5.37 -29.54 -1.86
C PHE A 467 -4.37 -28.71 -2.70
N PHE A 468 -3.45 -28.01 -2.06
CA PHE A 468 -2.57 -27.06 -2.75
C PHE A 468 -1.44 -27.74 -3.54
N TYR A 469 -0.90 -28.85 -3.07
CA TYR A 469 0.28 -29.49 -3.67
C TYR A 469 -0.04 -30.82 -4.35
N GLY A 470 -1.04 -31.58 -3.86
CA GLY A 470 -1.43 -32.88 -4.39
C GLY A 470 -2.37 -32.82 -5.60
N THR A 471 -3.23 -31.79 -5.70
CA THR A 471 -4.16 -31.65 -6.83
C THR A 471 -3.39 -31.46 -8.15
N PRO A 472 -3.84 -32.05 -9.28
CA PRO A 472 -3.20 -31.85 -10.58
C PRO A 472 -3.04 -30.37 -10.96
N ASN A 473 -1.85 -29.97 -11.43
CA ASN A 473 -1.58 -28.62 -11.90
C ASN A 473 -2.02 -28.45 -13.36
N ARG A 474 -2.97 -27.59 -13.61
CA ARG A 474 -3.49 -27.30 -14.96
C ARG A 474 -2.83 -26.10 -15.64
N LEU A 475 -1.72 -25.58 -15.10
CA LEU A 475 -1.03 -24.40 -15.63
C LEU A 475 -0.79 -24.49 -17.14
N ARG A 476 -0.31 -25.63 -17.63
CA ARG A 476 0.01 -25.82 -19.05
C ARG A 476 -1.21 -25.81 -19.98
N GLU A 477 -2.39 -26.12 -19.47
CA GLU A 477 -3.62 -26.06 -20.25
C GLU A 477 -4.00 -24.60 -20.57
N PHE A 478 -3.69 -23.67 -19.65
CA PHE A 478 -3.94 -22.24 -19.81
C PHE A 478 -2.74 -21.50 -20.43
N LEU A 479 -1.52 -21.84 -20.01
CA LEU A 479 -0.27 -21.17 -20.40
C LEU A 479 0.81 -22.22 -20.78
N PRO A 480 0.81 -22.69 -22.02
CA PRO A 480 1.87 -23.60 -22.50
C PRO A 480 3.28 -23.01 -22.41
N GLU A 481 3.39 -21.67 -22.49
CA GLU A 481 4.65 -20.90 -22.40
C GLU A 481 5.22 -20.78 -20.98
N ALA A 482 4.50 -21.18 -19.95
CA ALA A 482 4.96 -21.13 -18.55
C ALA A 482 5.96 -22.24 -18.20
N VAL A 483 6.76 -22.69 -19.18
CA VAL A 483 7.75 -23.76 -19.01
C VAL A 483 8.77 -23.38 -17.93
N GLY A 484 9.00 -24.32 -17.00
CA GLY A 484 9.94 -24.15 -15.88
C GLY A 484 9.35 -23.48 -14.64
N LEU A 485 8.11 -23.00 -14.69
CA LEU A 485 7.43 -22.40 -13.53
C LEU A 485 6.43 -23.36 -12.86
N GLU A 486 6.20 -24.56 -13.38
CA GLU A 486 5.17 -25.51 -12.92
C GLU A 486 5.38 -25.96 -11.47
N GLY A 487 6.62 -25.96 -11.01
CA GLY A 487 6.95 -26.24 -9.59
C GLY A 487 6.56 -25.11 -8.65
N CYS A 488 6.50 -23.88 -9.16
CA CYS A 488 6.21 -22.68 -8.38
C CYS A 488 4.77 -22.18 -8.58
N LEU A 489 4.30 -22.11 -9.84
CA LEU A 489 2.97 -21.62 -10.20
C LEU A 489 2.04 -22.77 -10.54
N ARG A 490 0.88 -22.80 -9.92
CA ARG A 490 -0.12 -23.84 -10.12
C ARG A 490 -1.48 -23.24 -10.39
N VAL A 491 -2.22 -23.82 -11.33
CA VAL A 491 -3.64 -23.59 -11.54
C VAL A 491 -4.38 -24.83 -11.05
N ILE A 492 -5.06 -24.71 -9.93
CA ILE A 492 -5.80 -25.79 -9.29
C ILE A 492 -7.27 -25.65 -9.67
N GLN A 493 -7.82 -26.65 -10.35
CA GLN A 493 -9.27 -26.77 -10.55
C GLN A 493 -9.86 -27.51 -9.35
N VAL A 494 -10.79 -26.88 -8.64
CA VAL A 494 -11.39 -27.43 -7.41
C VAL A 494 -12.00 -28.81 -7.64
N GLY A 495 -12.76 -28.97 -8.74
CA GLY A 495 -13.35 -30.24 -9.14
C GLY A 495 -12.36 -31.37 -9.45
N SER A 496 -11.06 -31.05 -9.64
CA SER A 496 -10.00 -32.08 -9.79
C SER A 496 -9.54 -32.64 -8.44
N PHE A 497 -9.75 -31.92 -7.34
CA PHE A 497 -9.51 -32.39 -5.98
C PHE A 497 -10.70 -33.22 -5.46
N ARG A 498 -11.92 -32.66 -5.61
CA ARG A 498 -13.17 -33.34 -5.29
C ARG A 498 -14.16 -33.09 -6.42
N ALA A 499 -14.55 -34.17 -7.11
CA ALA A 499 -15.46 -34.11 -8.24
C ALA A 499 -16.81 -33.50 -7.83
N GLY A 500 -17.37 -32.63 -8.69
CA GLY A 500 -18.66 -31.99 -8.41
C GLY A 500 -18.64 -31.00 -7.24
N SER A 501 -17.49 -30.38 -6.96
CA SER A 501 -17.38 -29.40 -5.87
C SER A 501 -16.74 -28.09 -6.32
N HIS A 502 -17.06 -27.04 -5.58
CA HIS A 502 -16.44 -25.71 -5.66
C HIS A 502 -15.98 -25.23 -4.29
N LEU A 503 -15.30 -24.10 -4.20
CA LEU A 503 -14.98 -23.46 -2.93
C LEU A 503 -15.96 -22.34 -2.62
N GLU A 504 -16.34 -22.25 -1.37
CA GLU A 504 -17.02 -21.13 -0.72
C GLU A 504 -16.05 -20.46 0.23
N LEU A 505 -15.77 -19.18 0.04
CA LEU A 505 -14.94 -18.39 0.96
C LEU A 505 -15.86 -17.49 1.79
N ILE A 506 -16.03 -17.86 3.06
CA ILE A 506 -16.90 -17.17 4.02
C ILE A 506 -16.03 -16.40 4.99
N MET A 507 -16.28 -15.10 5.12
CA MET A 507 -15.51 -14.18 5.95
C MET A 507 -16.46 -13.50 6.94
N ASP A 508 -16.41 -13.90 8.21
CA ASP A 508 -17.23 -13.42 9.31
C ASP A 508 -16.42 -12.45 10.17
N GLU A 509 -16.60 -11.15 9.96
CA GLU A 509 -15.87 -10.10 10.68
C GLU A 509 -16.18 -10.13 12.18
N GLU A 510 -17.42 -10.43 12.60
CA GLU A 510 -17.82 -10.46 14.01
C GLU A 510 -17.05 -11.55 14.78
N LYS A 511 -16.85 -12.71 14.15
CA LYS A 511 -16.05 -13.80 14.71
C LYS A 511 -14.56 -13.64 14.46
N SER A 512 -14.17 -12.64 13.66
CA SER A 512 -12.79 -12.48 13.16
C SER A 512 -12.27 -13.79 12.56
N ALA A 513 -13.05 -14.45 11.71
CA ALA A 513 -12.70 -15.75 11.15
C ALA A 513 -13.14 -15.85 9.68
N ALA A 514 -12.20 -16.29 8.83
CA ALA A 514 -12.48 -16.63 7.44
C ALA A 514 -12.15 -18.09 7.17
N VAL A 515 -12.99 -18.76 6.39
CA VAL A 515 -12.80 -20.17 6.04
C VAL A 515 -13.14 -20.38 4.57
N ALA A 516 -12.25 -21.08 3.85
CA ALA A 516 -12.54 -21.60 2.51
C ALA A 516 -12.96 -23.07 2.62
N LEU A 517 -14.20 -23.35 2.19
CA LEU A 517 -14.85 -24.64 2.32
C LEU A 517 -15.08 -25.28 0.95
N LEU A 518 -14.88 -26.59 0.87
CA LEU A 518 -15.36 -27.43 -0.25
C LEU A 518 -16.85 -27.66 -0.07
N VAL A 519 -17.62 -27.27 -1.07
CA VAL A 519 -19.08 -27.47 -1.12
C VAL A 519 -19.44 -28.21 -2.40
N GLU A 520 -20.35 -29.19 -2.30
CA GLU A 520 -20.85 -29.93 -3.48
C GLU A 520 -21.72 -29.03 -4.36
N ASP A 521 -21.60 -29.20 -5.67
CA ASP A 521 -22.45 -28.51 -6.64
C ASP A 521 -23.88 -29.02 -6.51
N GLU A 522 -24.88 -28.13 -6.50
CA GLU A 522 -26.30 -28.48 -6.47
C GLU A 522 -26.76 -29.20 -7.75
#